data_955dce82e03ab57efcc9ee59257fb879
#
_entry.id   955dce82e03ab57efcc9ee59257fb879
#
_cell.length_a   1.000
_cell.length_b   1.000
_cell.length_c   1.000
_cell.angle_alpha   90.00
_cell.angle_beta   90.00
_cell.angle_gamma   90.00
#
_symmetry.space_group_name_H-M   'P 1'
#
loop_
_entity.id
_entity.type
_entity.pdbx_description
1 polymer ?
#
loop_
_entity_poly.entity_id
_entity_poly.type
_entity_poly.pdbx_seq_one_letter_code
_entity_poly.pdbx_strand_id
1 'polypeptide(L)'
;MLLMEQTVADHLEGRITIGLYAINPLNQRCKWVAIDADYATAIDDLIKLQYQLTKDRVESALEMSKRGGHLWIFLATPLIARKCRTYIYDLAQRLGVPVKASGLAEGIEVFPKHDEIQKGAFGNAIRGPLGIHRGAKRRFWFYGADYSLEAQIEFLTRLRKLTEEELDRFTEGKELPPSIARERSEVEPVSKNAFGENRRGFRILDHVSKTRVVGRNYVAQCPSCALAGRDSGRDNLAILVSDPRFYRCWAGCTKQMIRAAVGKPIPFRHSA
;
A
#
# COMPACT_ATOMS: atom_id res chain seq x y z
N MET A 1 3.95 -19.95 -2.69
CA MET A 1 5.27 -20.11 -3.34
C MET A 1 6.32 -19.95 -2.27
N LEU A 2 7.20 -20.93 -2.10
CA LEU A 2 8.36 -20.80 -1.22
C LEU A 2 9.31 -19.77 -1.84
N LEU A 3 9.84 -18.88 -1.00
CA LEU A 3 10.84 -17.91 -1.43
C LEU A 3 12.16 -18.67 -1.62
N MET A 4 12.62 -18.77 -2.87
CA MET A 4 13.86 -19.45 -3.23
C MET A 4 15.04 -18.47 -3.03
N GLU A 5 16.21 -18.99 -2.66
CA GLU A 5 17.44 -18.18 -2.49
C GLU A 5 17.78 -17.37 -3.75
N GLN A 6 17.65 -17.98 -4.92
CA GLN A 6 17.85 -17.30 -6.19
C GLN A 6 16.89 -16.11 -6.36
N THR A 7 15.63 -16.23 -5.93
CA THR A 7 14.65 -15.12 -5.98
C THR A 7 15.07 -13.95 -5.09
N VAL A 8 15.63 -14.26 -3.93
CA VAL A 8 16.19 -13.22 -3.02
C VAL A 8 17.42 -12.56 -3.64
N ALA A 9 18.36 -13.35 -4.18
CA ALA A 9 19.52 -12.84 -4.88
C ALA A 9 19.13 -11.93 -6.05
N ASP A 10 18.17 -12.34 -6.88
CA ASP A 10 17.67 -11.55 -8.01
C ASP A 10 17.05 -10.21 -7.56
N HIS A 11 16.38 -10.21 -6.40
CA HIS A 11 15.84 -8.98 -5.81
C HIS A 11 16.96 -8.06 -5.31
N LEU A 12 17.92 -8.61 -4.57
CA LEU A 12 19.05 -7.84 -4.06
C LEU A 12 19.88 -7.24 -5.19
N GLU A 13 20.05 -7.95 -6.30
CA GLU A 13 20.78 -7.46 -7.47
C GLU A 13 19.94 -6.59 -8.42
N GLY A 14 18.64 -6.45 -8.14
CA GLY A 14 17.74 -5.59 -8.93
C GLY A 14 17.24 -6.20 -10.22
N ARG A 15 17.44 -7.50 -10.45
CA ARG A 15 16.87 -8.22 -11.60
C ARG A 15 15.35 -8.29 -11.52
N ILE A 16 14.83 -8.50 -10.31
CA ILE A 16 13.38 -8.48 -10.02
C ILE A 16 13.08 -7.57 -8.83
N THR A 17 11.80 -7.33 -8.56
CA THR A 17 11.32 -6.70 -7.31
C THR A 17 10.38 -7.67 -6.60
N ILE A 18 10.68 -8.04 -5.37
CA ILE A 18 9.80 -8.86 -4.54
C ILE A 18 8.79 -7.96 -3.84
N GLY A 19 7.51 -8.34 -3.95
CA GLY A 19 6.44 -7.81 -3.10
C GLY A 19 6.16 -8.76 -1.95
N LEU A 20 6.17 -8.26 -0.72
CA LEU A 20 5.91 -9.03 0.50
C LEU A 20 4.45 -8.84 0.92
N TYR A 21 3.72 -9.94 1.03
CA TYR A 21 2.36 -9.96 1.58
C TYR A 21 2.44 -10.14 3.10
N ALA A 22 1.79 -9.24 3.84
CA ALA A 22 1.92 -9.22 5.30
C ALA A 22 1.12 -10.32 6.01
N ILE A 23 -0.05 -10.70 5.49
CA ILE A 23 -0.98 -11.62 6.15
C ILE A 23 -0.91 -13.01 5.53
N ASN A 24 -0.83 -14.02 6.39
CA ASN A 24 -1.06 -15.41 5.99
C ASN A 24 -2.60 -15.65 5.94
N PRO A 25 -3.17 -15.99 4.76
CA PRO A 25 -4.61 -16.17 4.59
C PRO A 25 -5.20 -17.38 5.36
N LEU A 26 -4.35 -18.30 5.83
CA LEU A 26 -4.81 -19.49 6.56
C LEU A 26 -5.09 -19.21 8.03
N ASN A 27 -4.33 -18.29 8.66
CA ASN A 27 -4.41 -18.03 10.10
C ASN A 27 -4.53 -16.54 10.46
N GLN A 28 -4.60 -15.65 9.47
CA GLN A 28 -4.76 -14.21 9.63
C GLN A 28 -3.64 -13.55 10.47
N ARG A 29 -2.47 -14.18 10.50
CA ARG A 29 -1.31 -13.71 11.26
C ARG A 29 -0.25 -13.11 10.33
N CYS A 30 0.54 -12.19 10.86
CA CYS A 30 1.69 -11.57 10.18
C CYS A 30 2.97 -11.81 10.99
N LYS A 31 4.12 -11.76 10.30
CA LYS A 31 5.45 -11.92 10.90
C LYS A 31 6.19 -10.60 11.07
N TRP A 32 5.65 -9.54 10.52
CA TRP A 32 6.20 -8.19 10.54
C TRP A 32 5.09 -7.17 10.34
N VAL A 33 5.34 -5.96 10.78
CA VAL A 33 4.55 -4.76 10.47
C VAL A 33 5.46 -3.80 9.72
N ALA A 34 4.95 -3.14 8.69
CA ALA A 34 5.64 -2.04 8.04
C ALA A 34 4.71 -0.82 7.96
N ILE A 35 5.27 0.33 8.23
CA ILE A 35 4.60 1.62 8.11
C ILE A 35 5.24 2.32 6.92
N ASP A 36 4.46 2.53 5.86
CA ASP A 36 4.88 3.21 4.63
C ASP A 36 4.42 4.66 4.66
N ALA A 37 5.31 5.59 4.40
CA ALA A 37 5.03 7.02 4.38
C ALA A 37 5.69 7.67 3.16
N ASP A 38 4.86 8.22 2.27
CA ASP A 38 5.23 8.74 0.95
C ASP A 38 4.67 10.17 0.74
N TYR A 39 4.99 11.09 1.66
CA TYR A 39 4.57 12.50 1.63
C TYR A 39 5.66 13.44 2.17
N ALA A 40 5.47 14.76 2.13
CA ALA A 40 6.53 15.74 2.38
C ALA A 40 7.19 15.62 3.76
N THR A 41 6.41 15.37 4.84
CA THR A 41 6.90 15.25 6.23
C THR A 41 7.05 13.78 6.66
N ALA A 42 7.06 12.85 5.72
CA ALA A 42 7.03 11.41 5.99
C ALA A 42 8.13 10.94 6.96
N ILE A 43 9.36 11.40 6.74
CA ILE A 43 10.51 10.97 7.57
C ILE A 43 10.36 11.49 9.00
N ASP A 44 9.92 12.74 9.19
CA ASP A 44 9.71 13.30 10.53
C ASP A 44 8.65 12.52 11.29
N ASP A 45 7.56 12.14 10.63
CA ASP A 45 6.50 11.36 11.24
C ASP A 45 6.94 9.92 11.56
N LEU A 46 7.73 9.29 10.66
CA LEU A 46 8.33 7.98 10.94
C LEU A 46 9.32 8.02 12.11
N ILE A 47 10.11 9.10 12.23
CA ILE A 47 11.03 9.29 13.36
C ILE A 47 10.24 9.49 14.67
N LYS A 48 9.13 10.24 14.68
CA LYS A 48 8.26 10.36 15.86
C LYS A 48 7.73 9.00 16.30
N LEU A 49 7.26 8.20 15.35
CA LEU A 49 6.79 6.84 15.61
C LEU A 49 7.91 5.96 16.16
N GLN A 50 9.09 5.97 15.53
CA GLN A 50 10.26 5.20 15.96
C GLN A 50 10.70 5.59 17.38
N TYR A 51 10.72 6.88 17.69
CA TYR A 51 11.08 7.36 19.01
C TYR A 51 10.12 6.85 20.10
N GLN A 52 8.81 6.87 19.82
CA GLN A 52 7.84 6.34 20.78
C GLN A 52 7.92 4.81 20.89
N LEU A 53 8.12 4.10 19.79
CA LEU A 53 8.37 2.65 19.81
C LEU A 53 9.59 2.31 20.69
N THR A 54 10.66 3.10 20.58
CA THR A 54 11.84 2.92 21.44
C THR A 54 11.53 3.14 22.93
N LYS A 55 10.69 4.13 23.26
CA LYS A 55 10.22 4.32 24.65
C LYS A 55 9.38 3.13 25.15
N ASP A 56 8.59 2.56 24.27
CA ASP A 56 7.80 1.36 24.55
C ASP A 56 8.67 0.08 24.54
N ARG A 57 10.00 0.21 24.34
CA ARG A 57 10.97 -0.88 24.20
C ARG A 57 10.68 -1.80 23.00
N VAL A 58 10.09 -1.27 21.96
CA VAL A 58 9.87 -1.93 20.68
C VAL A 58 10.93 -1.47 19.71
N GLU A 59 11.80 -2.39 19.27
CA GLU A 59 12.82 -2.10 18.28
C GLU A 59 12.22 -2.08 16.88
N SER A 60 12.66 -1.12 16.07
CA SER A 60 12.18 -0.92 14.71
C SER A 60 13.29 -0.44 13.79
N ALA A 61 13.19 -0.75 12.51
CA ALA A 61 14.16 -0.36 11.50
C ALA A 61 13.57 0.65 10.53
N LEU A 62 14.16 1.83 10.43
CA LEU A 62 13.76 2.87 9.49
C LEU A 62 14.56 2.72 8.19
N GLU A 63 13.87 2.45 7.08
CA GLU A 63 14.41 2.37 5.73
C GLU A 63 14.04 3.62 4.94
N MET A 64 14.97 4.19 4.20
CA MET A 64 14.65 5.21 3.20
C MET A 64 13.83 4.63 2.05
N SER A 65 12.99 5.45 1.44
CA SER A 65 12.34 5.15 0.17
C SER A 65 12.59 6.27 -0.86
N LYS A 66 11.98 6.18 -2.04
CA LYS A 66 12.14 7.20 -3.08
C LYS A 66 11.54 8.56 -2.68
N ARG A 67 10.44 8.57 -1.91
CA ARG A 67 9.65 9.77 -1.57
C ARG A 67 9.44 9.97 -0.08
N GLY A 68 9.95 9.07 0.74
CA GLY A 68 9.79 9.07 2.18
C GLY A 68 10.52 7.89 2.80
N GLY A 69 9.83 7.01 3.52
CA GLY A 69 10.44 5.86 4.17
C GLY A 69 9.47 4.77 4.58
N HIS A 70 10.05 3.67 5.06
CA HIS A 70 9.34 2.57 5.69
C HIS A 70 9.90 2.34 7.09
N LEU A 71 9.02 2.16 8.06
CA LEU A 71 9.41 1.74 9.41
C LEU A 71 8.96 0.31 9.64
N TRP A 72 9.90 -0.59 9.91
CA TRP A 72 9.68 -2.02 10.04
C TRP A 72 9.76 -2.47 11.50
N ILE A 73 8.81 -3.31 11.93
CA ILE A 73 8.78 -3.97 13.23
C ILE A 73 8.68 -5.47 12.97
N PHE A 74 9.61 -6.25 13.53
CA PHE A 74 9.63 -7.70 13.41
C PHE A 74 8.99 -8.36 14.62
N LEU A 75 8.27 -9.47 14.39
CA LEU A 75 7.50 -10.16 15.41
C LEU A 75 8.20 -11.47 15.80
N ALA A 76 8.23 -11.79 17.09
CA ALA A 76 8.88 -12.99 17.61
C ALA A 76 8.21 -14.28 17.08
N THR A 77 6.88 -14.25 17.00
CA THR A 77 6.02 -15.28 16.42
C THR A 77 5.04 -14.62 15.48
N PRO A 78 4.35 -15.35 14.60
CA PRO A 78 3.26 -14.76 13.83
C PRO A 78 2.14 -14.25 14.74
N LEU A 79 1.81 -12.96 14.68
CA LEU A 79 0.77 -12.31 15.49
C LEU A 79 -0.47 -11.94 14.68
N ILE A 80 -1.61 -11.75 15.36
CA ILE A 80 -2.88 -11.41 14.72
C ILE A 80 -2.79 -10.03 14.06
N ALA A 81 -3.04 -9.96 12.76
CA ALA A 81 -2.93 -8.76 11.95
C ALA A 81 -3.74 -7.58 12.51
N ARG A 82 -4.96 -7.83 12.97
CA ARG A 82 -5.83 -6.81 13.59
C ARG A 82 -5.17 -6.15 14.80
N LYS A 83 -4.58 -6.93 15.72
CA LYS A 83 -3.90 -6.39 16.91
C LYS A 83 -2.71 -5.51 16.53
N CYS A 84 -1.89 -5.96 15.57
CA CYS A 84 -0.77 -5.17 15.07
C CYS A 84 -1.22 -3.83 14.50
N ARG A 85 -2.30 -3.81 13.73
CA ARG A 85 -2.89 -2.57 13.19
C ARG A 85 -3.40 -1.65 14.30
N THR A 86 -4.15 -2.22 15.27
CA THR A 86 -4.69 -1.46 16.41
C THR A 86 -3.57 -0.73 17.15
N TYR A 87 -2.45 -1.40 17.42
CA TYR A 87 -1.30 -0.80 18.09
C TYR A 87 -0.75 0.40 17.30
N ILE A 88 -0.48 0.25 16.02
CA ILE A 88 0.14 1.31 15.23
C ILE A 88 -0.82 2.48 15.01
N TYR A 89 -2.10 2.22 14.79
CA TYR A 89 -3.09 3.30 14.60
C TYR A 89 -3.33 4.09 15.90
N ASP A 90 -3.40 3.42 17.05
CA ASP A 90 -3.45 4.09 18.36
C ASP A 90 -2.21 4.98 18.55
N LEU A 91 -1.04 4.43 18.23
CA LEU A 91 0.21 5.18 18.32
C LEU A 91 0.21 6.42 17.42
N ALA A 92 -0.17 6.26 16.15
CA ALA A 92 -0.26 7.37 15.20
C ALA A 92 -1.24 8.44 15.67
N GLN A 93 -2.41 8.04 16.17
CA GLN A 93 -3.42 8.97 16.70
C GLN A 93 -2.89 9.77 17.90
N ARG A 94 -2.24 9.11 18.85
CA ARG A 94 -1.66 9.78 20.03
C ARG A 94 -0.56 10.78 19.67
N LEU A 95 0.18 10.53 18.62
CA LEU A 95 1.29 11.36 18.15
C LEU A 95 0.87 12.42 17.10
N GLY A 96 -0.40 12.44 16.70
CA GLY A 96 -0.90 13.33 15.66
C GLY A 96 -0.31 13.02 14.26
N VAL A 97 0.13 11.77 14.04
CA VAL A 97 0.63 11.32 12.72
C VAL A 97 -0.56 11.03 11.80
N PRO A 98 -0.62 11.65 10.61
CA PRO A 98 -1.74 11.47 9.70
C PRO A 98 -1.79 10.04 9.16
N VAL A 99 -3.00 9.47 9.09
CA VAL A 99 -3.25 8.12 8.57
C VAL A 99 -4.10 8.20 7.32
N LYS A 100 -3.63 7.68 6.22
CA LYS A 100 -4.29 7.76 4.90
C LYS A 100 -5.66 7.08 4.89
N ALA A 101 -5.82 5.98 5.62
CA ALA A 101 -7.10 5.28 5.77
C ALA A 101 -8.18 6.08 6.53
N SER A 102 -7.83 7.21 7.13
CA SER A 102 -8.78 8.11 7.80
C SER A 102 -9.41 9.15 6.86
N GLY A 103 -9.37 8.92 5.55
CA GLY A 103 -9.92 9.82 4.54
C GLY A 103 -9.00 10.98 4.16
N LEU A 104 -7.80 11.04 4.68
CA LEU A 104 -6.79 12.02 4.30
C LEU A 104 -6.14 11.62 2.96
N ALA A 105 -5.80 12.64 2.16
CA ALA A 105 -5.10 12.43 0.89
C ALA A 105 -3.66 11.93 1.11
N GLU A 106 -3.03 12.35 2.20
CA GLU A 106 -1.67 12.01 2.61
C GLU A 106 -1.68 11.45 4.03
N GLY A 107 -0.71 10.61 4.34
CA GLY A 107 -0.54 9.99 5.64
C GLY A 107 0.13 8.63 5.52
N ILE A 108 0.43 8.04 6.67
CA ILE A 108 1.02 6.70 6.74
C ILE A 108 0.05 5.63 6.27
N GLU A 109 0.60 4.58 5.67
CA GLU A 109 -0.09 3.33 5.35
C GLU A 109 0.51 2.20 6.18
N VAL A 110 -0.33 1.45 6.90
CA VAL A 110 0.13 0.35 7.77
C VAL A 110 -0.05 -0.98 7.07
N PHE A 111 1.01 -1.77 6.99
CA PHE A 111 0.98 -3.16 6.52
C PHE A 111 1.13 -4.09 7.72
N PRO A 112 0.19 -5.02 7.92
CA PRO A 112 -0.91 -5.41 7.04
C PRO A 112 -1.97 -4.30 6.88
N LYS A 113 -2.48 -4.12 5.64
CA LYS A 113 -3.58 -3.14 5.37
C LYS A 113 -4.96 -3.66 5.78
N HIS A 114 -5.10 -4.95 5.93
CA HIS A 114 -6.35 -5.61 6.31
C HIS A 114 -6.20 -6.29 7.65
N ASP A 115 -7.29 -6.39 8.38
CA ASP A 115 -7.34 -7.19 9.62
C ASP A 115 -7.42 -8.67 9.29
N GLU A 116 -8.13 -9.00 8.22
CA GLU A 116 -8.33 -10.33 7.68
C GLU A 116 -8.39 -10.29 6.16
N ILE A 117 -8.00 -11.37 5.51
CA ILE A 117 -8.11 -11.57 4.07
C ILE A 117 -8.87 -12.86 3.78
N GLN A 118 -9.60 -12.91 2.68
CA GLN A 118 -10.32 -14.12 2.29
C GLN A 118 -9.34 -15.25 1.96
N LYS A 119 -9.77 -16.49 2.21
CA LYS A 119 -8.99 -17.68 1.85
C LYS A 119 -8.66 -17.68 0.36
N GLY A 120 -7.37 -17.84 0.04
CA GLY A 120 -6.89 -17.80 -1.34
C GLY A 120 -6.68 -16.39 -1.92
N ALA A 121 -7.05 -15.33 -1.19
CA ALA A 121 -6.71 -13.97 -1.57
C ALA A 121 -5.30 -13.59 -1.08
N PHE A 122 -4.69 -12.65 -1.79
CA PHE A 122 -3.46 -11.99 -1.33
C PHE A 122 -3.82 -10.56 -0.95
N GLY A 123 -3.42 -10.12 0.23
CA GLY A 123 -3.57 -8.74 0.66
C GLY A 123 -2.69 -7.78 -0.17
N ASN A 124 -2.55 -6.55 0.30
CA ASN A 124 -1.63 -5.60 -0.31
C ASN A 124 -0.18 -6.02 -0.03
N ALA A 125 0.66 -5.91 -1.04
CA ALA A 125 2.08 -6.14 -0.92
C ALA A 125 2.83 -4.82 -0.70
N ILE A 126 3.89 -4.86 0.09
CA ILE A 126 4.93 -3.83 0.16
C ILE A 126 6.20 -4.35 -0.52
N ARG A 127 7.01 -3.46 -1.08
CA ARG A 127 8.30 -3.84 -1.66
C ARG A 127 9.22 -4.42 -0.57
N GLY A 128 9.84 -5.56 -0.84
CA GLY A 128 10.88 -6.10 0.02
C GLY A 128 12.03 -5.12 0.20
N PRO A 129 12.62 -5.01 1.42
CA PRO A 129 13.74 -4.12 1.68
C PRO A 129 15.03 -4.58 1.00
N LEU A 130 16.04 -3.73 1.01
CA LEU A 130 17.41 -3.98 0.52
C LEU A 130 17.55 -4.31 -0.97
N GLY A 131 16.48 -4.43 -1.74
CA GLY A 131 16.55 -4.61 -3.19
C GLY A 131 16.86 -3.30 -3.92
N ILE A 132 17.48 -3.39 -5.10
CA ILE A 132 17.66 -2.22 -5.98
C ILE A 132 16.29 -1.77 -6.47
N HIS A 133 15.92 -0.53 -6.17
CA HIS A 133 14.67 0.07 -6.63
C HIS A 133 14.78 0.39 -8.13
N ARG A 134 14.10 -0.37 -8.98
CA ARG A 134 14.23 -0.30 -10.45
C ARG A 134 13.96 1.10 -11.02
N GLY A 135 12.98 1.81 -10.50
CA GLY A 135 12.64 3.16 -10.95
C GLY A 135 13.61 4.25 -10.47
N ALA A 136 14.30 4.04 -9.34
CA ALA A 136 15.31 4.95 -8.80
C ALA A 136 16.75 4.50 -9.14
N LYS A 137 16.91 3.28 -9.68
CA LYS A 137 18.19 2.63 -10.04
C LYS A 137 19.22 2.64 -8.90
N ARG A 138 18.73 2.58 -7.65
CA ARG A 138 19.58 2.54 -6.45
C ARG A 138 18.94 1.69 -5.37
N ARG A 139 19.78 1.24 -4.42
CA ARG A 139 19.35 0.60 -3.16
C ARG A 139 19.00 1.68 -2.16
N PHE A 140 17.99 1.40 -1.35
CA PHE A 140 17.69 2.16 -0.16
C PHE A 140 18.10 1.33 1.07
N TRP A 141 18.61 2.02 2.07
CA TRP A 141 19.25 1.42 3.23
C TRP A 141 18.48 1.74 4.49
N PHE A 142 18.62 0.89 5.49
CA PHE A 142 18.18 1.20 6.83
C PHE A 142 19.18 2.15 7.50
N TYR A 143 18.65 3.05 8.31
CA TYR A 143 19.46 3.86 9.20
C TYR A 143 19.96 3.01 10.38
N GLY A 144 21.17 3.29 10.88
CA GLY A 144 21.73 2.64 12.06
C GLY A 144 22.69 1.49 11.76
N ALA A 145 23.00 1.25 10.47
CA ALA A 145 24.05 0.32 10.05
C ALA A 145 24.82 0.85 8.85
N ASP A 146 26.01 0.33 8.59
CA ASP A 146 26.80 0.65 7.42
C ASP A 146 26.09 0.26 6.12
N TYR A 147 26.40 0.95 5.03
CA TYR A 147 25.77 0.76 3.72
C TYR A 147 26.41 -0.40 2.94
N SER A 148 26.46 -1.57 3.58
CA SER A 148 26.79 -2.87 2.96
C SER A 148 25.65 -3.85 3.22
N LEU A 149 25.48 -4.86 2.36
CA LEU A 149 24.42 -5.85 2.55
C LEU A 149 24.65 -6.65 3.82
N GLU A 150 25.89 -6.99 4.11
CA GLU A 150 26.30 -7.76 5.30
C GLU A 150 25.91 -7.01 6.58
N ALA A 151 26.33 -5.77 6.72
CA ALA A 151 26.04 -4.94 7.90
C ALA A 151 24.53 -4.70 8.08
N GLN A 152 23.81 -4.50 6.99
CA GLN A 152 22.34 -4.30 7.01
C GLN A 152 21.60 -5.57 7.42
N ILE A 153 22.02 -6.74 6.92
CA ILE A 153 21.43 -8.03 7.30
C ILE A 153 21.73 -8.33 8.77
N GLU A 154 22.97 -8.09 9.20
CA GLU A 154 23.38 -8.25 10.61
C GLU A 154 22.56 -7.34 11.52
N PHE A 155 22.40 -6.06 11.18
CA PHE A 155 21.57 -5.11 11.90
C PHE A 155 20.14 -5.63 12.06
N LEU A 156 19.47 -6.02 10.96
CA LEU A 156 18.09 -6.53 11.00
C LEU A 156 17.94 -7.83 11.80
N THR A 157 18.98 -8.69 11.79
CA THR A 157 18.96 -9.96 12.50
C THR A 157 19.05 -9.77 14.02
N ARG A 158 19.78 -8.73 14.46
CA ARG A 158 19.97 -8.41 15.88
C ARG A 158 18.80 -7.68 16.52
N LEU A 159 17.88 -7.10 15.72
CA LEU A 159 16.73 -6.39 16.26
C LEU A 159 15.88 -7.32 17.15
N ARG A 160 15.55 -6.81 18.33
CA ARG A 160 14.62 -7.48 19.23
C ARG A 160 13.22 -7.52 18.59
N LYS A 161 12.62 -8.67 18.61
CA LYS A 161 11.30 -8.89 18.03
C LYS A 161 10.21 -8.65 19.06
N LEU A 162 9.13 -8.00 18.64
CA LEU A 162 7.94 -7.77 19.46
C LEU A 162 7.23 -9.09 19.77
N THR A 163 6.92 -9.34 21.05
CA THR A 163 6.21 -10.56 21.49
C THR A 163 4.69 -10.39 21.50
N GLU A 164 3.95 -11.50 21.63
CA GLU A 164 2.48 -11.49 21.72
C GLU A 164 2.03 -10.82 23.02
N GLU A 165 2.69 -11.10 24.14
CA GLU A 165 2.37 -10.53 25.44
C GLU A 165 2.56 -9.00 25.47
N GLU A 166 3.61 -8.51 24.82
CA GLU A 166 3.83 -7.07 24.69
C GLU A 166 2.75 -6.40 23.84
N LEU A 167 2.43 -7.02 22.69
CA LEU A 167 1.38 -6.53 21.81
C LEU A 167 0.01 -6.52 22.50
N ASP A 168 -0.32 -7.56 23.26
CA ASP A 168 -1.56 -7.65 24.00
C ASP A 168 -1.66 -6.53 25.03
N ARG A 169 -0.60 -6.28 25.79
CA ARG A 169 -0.52 -5.17 26.73
C ARG A 169 -0.68 -3.80 26.06
N PHE A 170 -0.09 -3.61 24.86
CA PHE A 170 -0.23 -2.36 24.12
C PHE A 170 -1.61 -2.16 23.50
N THR A 171 -2.38 -3.21 23.31
CA THR A 171 -3.71 -3.17 22.68
C THR A 171 -4.86 -3.41 23.63
N GLU A 172 -4.58 -3.65 24.90
CA GLU A 172 -5.60 -3.87 25.93
C GLU A 172 -6.59 -2.68 25.98
N GLY A 173 -7.87 -2.98 25.87
CA GLY A 173 -8.94 -1.98 25.89
C GLY A 173 -8.99 -1.05 24.67
N LYS A 174 -8.17 -1.30 23.63
CA LYS A 174 -8.13 -0.48 22.42
C LYS A 174 -8.82 -1.15 21.23
N GLU A 175 -9.48 -0.32 20.45
CA GLU A 175 -10.11 -0.73 19.20
C GLU A 175 -9.57 0.08 18.02
N LEU A 176 -9.71 -0.48 16.82
CA LEU A 176 -9.43 0.28 15.59
C LEU A 176 -10.39 1.46 15.49
N PRO A 177 -9.89 2.66 15.12
CA PRO A 177 -10.76 3.80 14.89
C PRO A 177 -11.86 3.46 13.88
N PRO A 178 -13.12 3.92 14.11
CA PRO A 178 -14.26 3.62 13.23
C PRO A 178 -14.04 3.97 11.76
N SER A 179 -13.27 5.02 11.47
CA SER A 179 -12.89 5.41 10.11
C SER A 179 -12.05 4.36 9.39
N ILE A 180 -11.27 3.57 10.14
CA ILE A 180 -10.41 2.50 9.61
C ILE A 180 -11.16 1.18 9.59
N ALA A 181 -12.06 0.96 10.55
CA ALA A 181 -12.93 -0.22 10.60
C ALA A 181 -13.99 -0.21 9.46
N ARG A 182 -14.42 0.97 9.01
CA ARG A 182 -15.42 1.11 7.92
C ARG A 182 -14.92 0.71 6.54
N GLU A 183 -13.63 0.65 6.28
CA GLU A 183 -13.13 0.04 5.03
C GLU A 183 -13.51 -1.45 4.88
N ARG A 184 -14.07 -2.06 5.94
CA ARG A 184 -14.50 -3.45 5.97
C ARG A 184 -15.93 -3.71 5.50
N SER A 185 -16.83 -2.75 5.64
CA SER A 185 -18.26 -3.04 5.54
C SER A 185 -18.92 -2.65 4.22
N GLU A 186 -18.20 -2.07 3.27
CA GLU A 186 -18.79 -1.60 2.01
C GLU A 186 -18.30 -2.33 0.75
N VAL A 187 -17.85 -3.56 0.90
CA VAL A 187 -18.01 -4.54 -0.18
C VAL A 187 -19.17 -5.44 0.19
N GLU A 188 -20.37 -4.86 0.26
CA GLU A 188 -21.56 -5.68 0.04
C GLU A 188 -21.36 -6.39 -1.29
N PRO A 189 -21.62 -7.72 -1.35
CA PRO A 189 -21.71 -8.39 -2.64
C PRO A 189 -22.81 -7.67 -3.41
N VAL A 190 -22.41 -6.88 -4.39
CA VAL A 190 -23.37 -6.19 -5.29
C VAL A 190 -24.30 -7.27 -5.82
N SER A 191 -25.51 -7.31 -5.27
CA SER A 191 -26.58 -8.16 -5.74
C SER A 191 -26.68 -7.94 -7.24
N LYS A 192 -26.56 -9.03 -8.03
CA LYS A 192 -26.62 -9.00 -9.49
C LYS A 192 -27.90 -8.41 -10.07
N ASN A 193 -28.86 -7.99 -9.23
CA ASN A 193 -30.19 -7.54 -9.62
C ASN A 193 -30.51 -6.06 -9.33
N ALA A 194 -29.51 -5.22 -8.99
CA ALA A 194 -29.75 -3.78 -8.77
C ALA A 194 -29.42 -2.89 -9.99
N PHE A 195 -29.40 -3.44 -11.19
CA PHE A 195 -29.28 -2.64 -12.40
C PHE A 195 -30.67 -2.34 -12.97
N GLY A 196 -31.38 -1.42 -12.31
CA GLY A 196 -32.49 -0.72 -12.92
C GLY A 196 -31.99 0.05 -14.16
N GLU A 197 -32.58 -0.26 -15.31
CA GLU A 197 -32.43 0.47 -16.57
C GLU A 197 -32.81 1.94 -16.34
N ASN A 198 -31.83 2.85 -16.26
CA ASN A 198 -31.92 4.29 -16.56
C ASN A 198 -30.94 5.17 -15.75
N ARG A 199 -29.63 4.87 -15.80
CA ARG A 199 -28.60 5.91 -15.67
C ARG A 199 -27.45 5.56 -16.62
N ARG A 200 -27.47 6.13 -17.83
CA ARG A 200 -26.32 6.10 -18.76
C ARG A 200 -25.16 6.88 -18.14
N GLY A 201 -24.49 6.26 -17.16
CA GLY A 201 -23.25 6.79 -16.59
C GLY A 201 -22.11 6.77 -17.59
N PHE A 202 -21.15 7.66 -17.44
CA PHE A 202 -19.95 7.69 -18.27
C PHE A 202 -19.20 6.34 -18.20
N ARG A 203 -18.91 5.74 -19.37
CA ARG A 203 -18.12 4.53 -19.51
C ARG A 203 -16.86 4.85 -20.30
N ILE A 204 -15.71 4.71 -19.68
CA ILE A 204 -14.42 5.03 -20.33
C ILE A 204 -14.14 4.15 -21.55
N LEU A 205 -14.63 2.90 -21.57
CA LEU A 205 -14.47 1.99 -22.70
C LEU A 205 -15.10 2.50 -24.01
N ASP A 206 -16.12 3.36 -23.93
CA ASP A 206 -16.76 3.94 -25.09
C ASP A 206 -15.90 5.05 -25.74
N HIS A 207 -14.80 5.43 -25.08
CA HIS A 207 -13.94 6.55 -25.47
C HIS A 207 -12.46 6.16 -25.69
N VAL A 208 -12.12 4.87 -25.58
CA VAL A 208 -10.78 4.36 -25.82
C VAL A 208 -10.80 3.25 -26.87
N SER A 209 -9.77 3.25 -27.72
CA SER A 209 -9.62 2.23 -28.77
C SER A 209 -8.46 1.27 -28.42
N LYS A 210 -8.45 0.09 -29.06
CA LYS A 210 -7.37 -0.89 -28.98
C LYS A 210 -7.04 -1.33 -27.54
N THR A 211 -8.07 -1.75 -26.80
CA THR A 211 -7.89 -2.36 -25.47
C THR A 211 -7.35 -3.79 -25.61
N ARG A 212 -6.45 -4.17 -24.69
CA ARG A 212 -6.03 -5.57 -24.48
C ARG A 212 -6.30 -5.96 -23.05
N VAL A 213 -6.62 -7.23 -22.81
CA VAL A 213 -6.84 -7.74 -21.45
C VAL A 213 -5.51 -8.14 -20.82
N VAL A 214 -5.21 -7.61 -19.64
CA VAL A 214 -4.04 -7.95 -18.82
C VAL A 214 -4.52 -8.19 -17.39
N GLY A 215 -4.57 -9.46 -16.98
CA GLY A 215 -5.12 -9.85 -15.68
C GLY A 215 -6.59 -9.46 -15.56
N ARG A 216 -6.93 -8.65 -14.59
CA ARG A 216 -8.30 -8.16 -14.34
C ARG A 216 -8.64 -6.83 -15.01
N ASN A 217 -7.77 -6.31 -15.86
CA ASN A 217 -7.94 -5.00 -16.46
C ASN A 217 -7.90 -5.07 -17.99
N TYR A 218 -8.72 -4.22 -18.63
CA TYR A 218 -8.39 -3.74 -19.96
C TYR A 218 -7.28 -2.71 -19.82
N VAL A 219 -6.28 -2.81 -20.67
CA VAL A 219 -5.19 -1.85 -20.78
C VAL A 219 -5.33 -1.11 -22.11
N ALA A 220 -5.26 0.21 -22.07
CA ALA A 220 -5.46 1.08 -23.21
C ALA A 220 -4.58 2.33 -23.13
N GLN A 221 -4.52 3.09 -24.22
CA GLN A 221 -3.92 4.39 -24.22
C GLN A 221 -4.73 5.37 -23.35
N CYS A 222 -4.06 6.08 -22.44
CA CYS A 222 -4.71 7.11 -21.64
C CYS A 222 -5.00 8.36 -22.51
N PRO A 223 -6.27 8.80 -22.67
CA PRO A 223 -6.59 9.95 -23.50
C PRO A 223 -5.83 11.23 -23.11
N SER A 224 -5.70 11.50 -21.82
CA SER A 224 -4.97 12.67 -21.32
C SER A 224 -3.44 12.56 -21.58
N CYS A 225 -2.86 11.38 -21.46
CA CYS A 225 -1.46 11.17 -21.81
C CYS A 225 -1.24 11.28 -23.32
N ALA A 226 -2.17 10.79 -24.13
CA ALA A 226 -2.12 10.87 -25.59
C ALA A 226 -2.09 12.31 -26.07
N LEU A 227 -2.98 13.17 -25.55
CA LEU A 227 -2.98 14.60 -25.84
C LEU A 227 -1.68 15.30 -25.46
N ALA A 228 -1.02 14.83 -24.41
CA ALA A 228 0.25 15.35 -23.94
C ALA A 228 1.48 14.67 -24.58
N GLY A 229 1.31 13.79 -25.56
CA GLY A 229 2.40 13.07 -26.25
C GLY A 229 3.21 12.11 -25.36
N ARG A 230 2.66 11.68 -24.22
CA ARG A 230 3.40 10.94 -23.17
C ARG A 230 3.10 9.45 -23.07
N ASP A 231 2.24 8.91 -23.89
CA ASP A 231 1.84 7.50 -23.88
C ASP A 231 2.23 6.79 -25.19
N SER A 232 3.53 6.65 -25.42
CA SER A 232 4.07 5.96 -26.59
C SER A 232 3.77 4.45 -26.56
N GLY A 233 3.73 3.83 -25.36
CA GLY A 233 3.39 2.42 -25.17
C GLY A 233 1.91 2.13 -25.34
N ARG A 234 1.07 3.14 -25.33
CA ARG A 234 -0.40 3.05 -25.42
C ARG A 234 -1.02 2.12 -24.37
N ASP A 235 -0.48 2.13 -23.15
CA ASP A 235 -0.84 1.21 -22.08
C ASP A 235 -0.92 1.85 -20.69
N ASN A 236 -0.93 3.18 -20.63
CA ASN A 236 -1.00 3.90 -19.36
C ASN A 236 -2.37 3.87 -18.66
N LEU A 237 -3.44 3.42 -19.33
CA LEU A 237 -4.76 3.36 -18.74
C LEU A 237 -5.17 1.91 -18.43
N ALA A 238 -5.40 1.63 -17.15
CA ALA A 238 -6.01 0.38 -16.70
C ALA A 238 -7.50 0.61 -16.39
N ILE A 239 -8.37 -0.27 -16.88
CA ILE A 239 -9.83 -0.21 -16.71
C ILE A 239 -10.27 -1.57 -16.19
N LEU A 240 -10.98 -1.61 -15.06
CA LEU A 240 -11.41 -2.87 -14.46
C LEU A 240 -12.43 -3.59 -15.37
N VAL A 241 -12.15 -4.88 -15.71
CA VAL A 241 -13.01 -5.67 -16.61
C VAL A 241 -14.40 -5.87 -16.01
N SER A 242 -14.50 -6.14 -14.71
CA SER A 242 -15.76 -6.38 -14.00
C SER A 242 -16.61 -5.12 -13.84
N ASP A 243 -15.99 -3.93 -13.84
CA ASP A 243 -16.70 -2.65 -13.77
C ASP A 243 -15.89 -1.54 -14.45
N PRO A 244 -16.17 -1.23 -15.73
CA PRO A 244 -15.45 -0.21 -16.49
C PRO A 244 -15.57 1.23 -15.99
N ARG A 245 -16.36 1.49 -14.94
CA ARG A 245 -16.39 2.79 -14.27
C ARG A 245 -15.16 3.03 -13.40
N PHE A 246 -14.44 1.94 -13.04
CA PHE A 246 -13.18 2.00 -12.34
C PHE A 246 -12.03 1.95 -13.34
N TYR A 247 -11.32 3.06 -13.45
CA TYR A 247 -10.15 3.18 -14.29
C TYR A 247 -9.10 4.10 -13.65
N ARG A 248 -7.84 3.86 -13.99
CA ARG A 248 -6.70 4.59 -13.45
C ARG A 248 -5.61 4.71 -14.52
N CYS A 249 -5.00 5.89 -14.58
CA CYS A 249 -3.80 6.11 -15.38
C CYS A 249 -2.54 5.89 -14.53
N TRP A 250 -1.64 5.05 -15.01
CA TRP A 250 -0.36 4.77 -14.35
C TRP A 250 0.62 5.95 -14.38
N ALA A 251 0.45 6.86 -15.34
CA ALA A 251 1.23 8.10 -15.43
C ALA A 251 0.66 9.25 -14.58
N GLY A 252 -0.34 8.96 -13.71
CA GLY A 252 -0.83 9.91 -12.72
C GLY A 252 -1.94 10.88 -13.20
N CYS A 253 -2.50 10.71 -14.41
CA CYS A 253 -3.64 11.54 -14.83
C CYS A 253 -4.85 11.28 -13.94
N THR A 254 -5.46 12.34 -13.43
CA THR A 254 -6.70 12.27 -12.66
C THR A 254 -7.89 11.89 -13.53
N LYS A 255 -8.97 11.38 -12.92
CA LYS A 255 -10.23 11.11 -13.65
C LYS A 255 -10.78 12.38 -14.35
N GLN A 256 -10.61 13.55 -13.72
CA GLN A 256 -10.97 14.83 -14.30
C GLN A 256 -10.23 15.08 -15.62
N MET A 257 -8.90 14.93 -15.61
CA MET A 257 -8.05 15.10 -16.80
C MET A 257 -8.42 14.11 -17.91
N ILE A 258 -8.64 12.84 -17.57
CA ILE A 258 -8.99 11.78 -18.52
C ILE A 258 -10.35 12.08 -19.17
N ARG A 259 -11.34 12.48 -18.38
CA ARG A 259 -12.68 12.80 -18.88
C ARG A 259 -12.71 14.10 -19.67
N ALA A 260 -11.94 15.10 -19.27
CA ALA A 260 -11.80 16.33 -20.05
C ALA A 260 -11.19 16.04 -21.44
N ALA A 261 -10.19 15.16 -21.49
CA ALA A 261 -9.52 14.75 -22.73
C ALA A 261 -10.45 14.04 -23.75
N VAL A 262 -11.55 13.45 -23.28
CA VAL A 262 -12.58 12.82 -24.14
C VAL A 262 -13.85 13.67 -24.27
N GLY A 263 -13.78 14.95 -23.91
CA GLY A 263 -14.92 15.88 -24.03
C GLY A 263 -16.08 15.61 -23.06
N LYS A 264 -15.84 14.88 -21.98
CA LYS A 264 -16.86 14.51 -20.97
C LYS A 264 -16.40 14.88 -19.54
N PRO A 265 -16.09 16.16 -19.25
CA PRO A 265 -15.59 16.58 -17.95
C PRO A 265 -16.56 16.22 -16.83
N ILE A 266 -16.04 16.03 -15.62
CA ILE A 266 -16.86 15.84 -14.43
C ILE A 266 -17.41 17.21 -14.05
N PRO A 267 -18.75 17.40 -13.97
CA PRO A 267 -19.32 18.67 -13.59
C PRO A 267 -18.90 19.03 -12.15
N PHE A 268 -18.49 20.27 -11.94
CA PHE A 268 -18.27 20.79 -10.59
C PHE A 268 -19.61 20.80 -9.83
N ARG A 269 -19.70 20.05 -8.75
CA ARG A 269 -20.78 20.27 -7.78
C ARG A 269 -20.37 21.46 -6.93
N HIS A 270 -20.99 22.60 -7.14
CA HIS A 270 -21.01 23.65 -6.12
C HIS A 270 -21.75 23.06 -4.91
N SER A 271 -21.04 22.87 -3.80
CA SER A 271 -21.69 22.67 -2.50
C SER A 271 -22.41 23.98 -2.17
N ALA A 272 -23.73 23.92 -2.12
CA ALA A 272 -24.56 24.96 -1.56
C ALA A 272 -24.44 24.95 -0.04
#